data_d76b96a60a9f430f06efb50c84e4de47
#
_entry.id   d76b96a60a9f430f06efb50c84e4de47
#
_cell.length_a   1.000
_cell.length_b   1.000
_cell.length_c   1.000
_cell.angle_alpha   90.00
_cell.angle_beta   90.00
_cell.angle_gamma   90.00
#
_symmetry.space_group_name_H-M   'P 1'
#
loop_
_entity.id
_entity.type
_entity.pdbx_description
1 polymer ?
#
loop_
_entity_poly.entity_id
_entity_poly.type
_entity_poly.pdbx_seq_one_letter_code
_entity_poly.pdbx_strand_id
1 'polypeptide(L)'
;VVIAGNHDSAGRLEAPAPLLEVFDATAIGYTRYPQADIQLDRLVVPLRNRDGEIAAWCLAIPFLRPGDVPRVETDGDPYPEGVKRLYQQTLEVALSRRENGQAIVALGHCHMTGGQTSEDSERRIVIGGLGELPVEMFDPAIAYVALGHLHRAQKVGGQERVRYCGSPLPMSFT
;
A
#
# COMPACT_ATOMS: atom_id res chain seq x y z
N VAL A 1 -2.03 -10.53 5.12
CA VAL A 1 -1.23 -9.30 5.33
C VAL A 1 -2.17 -8.15 5.62
N VAL A 2 -1.86 -7.34 6.62
CA VAL A 2 -2.59 -6.13 7.01
C VAL A 2 -1.65 -4.94 6.94
N ILE A 3 -2.11 -3.81 6.40
CA ILE A 3 -1.36 -2.55 6.38
C ILE A 3 -2.12 -1.46 7.15
N ALA A 4 -1.41 -0.50 7.73
CA ALA A 4 -2.03 0.65 8.39
C ALA A 4 -2.65 1.62 7.37
N GLY A 5 -3.86 2.09 7.67
CA GLY A 5 -4.49 3.23 7.02
C GLY A 5 -4.16 4.56 7.71
N ASN A 6 -4.73 5.65 7.17
CA ASN A 6 -4.47 7.01 7.68
C ASN A 6 -5.08 7.28 9.07
N HIS A 7 -6.07 6.49 9.49
CA HIS A 7 -6.69 6.58 10.82
C HIS A 7 -6.05 5.65 11.85
N ASP A 8 -5.19 4.73 11.42
CA ASP A 8 -4.56 3.76 12.30
C ASP A 8 -3.39 4.35 13.09
N SER A 9 -3.19 3.82 14.29
CA SER A 9 -1.92 3.93 14.99
C SER A 9 -1.00 2.79 14.54
N ALA A 10 -0.01 3.12 13.73
CA ALA A 10 0.92 2.13 13.17
C ALA A 10 1.57 1.25 14.26
N GLY A 11 1.98 1.84 15.39
CA GLY A 11 2.56 1.08 16.50
C GLY A 11 1.56 0.15 17.19
N ARG A 12 0.28 0.53 17.29
CA ARG A 12 -0.75 -0.36 17.83
C ARG A 12 -1.09 -1.50 16.89
N LEU A 13 -1.03 -1.24 15.57
CA LEU A 13 -1.23 -2.28 14.56
C LEU A 13 -0.12 -3.34 14.61
N GLU A 14 1.13 -2.92 14.80
CA GLU A 14 2.28 -3.83 14.88
C GLU A 14 2.49 -4.46 16.26
N ALA A 15 1.92 -3.90 17.33
CA ALA A 15 2.11 -4.42 18.68
C ALA A 15 1.81 -5.94 18.83
N PRO A 16 0.75 -6.51 18.20
CA PRO A 16 0.49 -7.94 18.26
C PRO A 16 1.31 -8.79 17.26
N ALA A 17 2.31 -8.25 16.58
CA ALA A 17 3.07 -8.97 15.54
C ALA A 17 3.55 -10.36 15.98
N PRO A 18 4.10 -10.58 17.21
CA PRO A 18 4.51 -11.93 17.64
C PRO A 18 3.37 -12.93 17.72
N LEU A 19 2.15 -12.47 17.98
CA LEU A 19 0.95 -13.33 17.96
C LEU A 19 0.48 -13.58 16.53
N LEU A 20 0.56 -12.59 15.67
CA LEU A 20 0.17 -12.71 14.27
C LEU A 20 1.06 -13.70 13.50
N GLU A 21 2.35 -13.76 13.82
CA GLU A 21 3.30 -14.73 13.23
C GLU A 21 2.87 -16.17 13.46
N VAL A 22 2.27 -16.48 14.62
CA VAL A 22 1.74 -17.83 14.92
C VAL A 22 0.64 -18.24 13.94
N PHE A 23 -0.07 -17.26 13.37
CA PHE A 23 -1.16 -17.48 12.40
C PHE A 23 -0.73 -17.22 10.95
N ASP A 24 0.57 -17.14 10.68
CA ASP A 24 1.12 -16.77 9.37
C ASP A 24 0.54 -15.44 8.85
N ALA A 25 0.31 -14.51 9.77
CA ALA A 25 -0.22 -13.19 9.49
C ALA A 25 0.84 -12.12 9.74
N THR A 26 0.90 -11.12 8.86
CA THR A 26 1.85 -10.02 8.92
C THR A 26 1.12 -8.68 8.99
N ALA A 27 1.51 -7.82 9.91
CA ALA A 27 1.01 -6.45 10.01
C ALA A 27 2.15 -5.46 9.75
N ILE A 28 1.92 -4.51 8.83
CA ILE A 28 2.86 -3.47 8.46
C ILE A 28 2.24 -2.10 8.75
N GLY A 29 2.74 -1.44 9.78
CA GLY A 29 2.29 -0.11 10.19
C GLY A 29 3.23 1.01 9.73
N TYR A 30 4.53 0.72 9.57
CA TYR A 30 5.56 1.68 9.22
C TYR A 30 6.37 1.21 8.01
N THR A 31 6.86 2.15 7.21
CA THR A 31 7.92 1.91 6.22
C THR A 31 9.30 1.89 6.88
N ARG A 32 9.44 2.63 7.98
CA ARG A 32 10.64 2.72 8.80
C ARG A 32 10.29 2.98 10.25
N TYR A 33 11.12 2.53 11.17
CA TYR A 33 11.06 2.96 12.57
C TYR A 33 11.62 4.38 12.74
N PRO A 34 11.26 5.10 13.81
CA PRO A 34 11.82 6.42 14.10
C PRO A 34 13.35 6.39 14.05
N GLN A 35 13.94 7.35 13.33
CA GLN A 35 15.41 7.52 13.15
C GLN A 35 16.12 6.38 12.39
N ALA A 36 15.38 5.46 11.76
CA ALA A 36 15.95 4.42 10.92
C ALA A 36 15.68 4.69 9.43
N ASP A 37 16.42 4.03 8.56
CA ASP A 37 16.16 4.01 7.13
C ASP A 37 14.92 3.19 6.79
N ILE A 38 14.40 3.38 5.58
CA ILE A 38 13.28 2.60 5.06
C ILE A 38 13.70 1.14 4.96
N GLN A 39 12.90 0.26 5.57
CA GLN A 39 13.20 -1.17 5.63
C GLN A 39 12.47 -1.90 4.49
N LEU A 40 12.99 -1.78 3.27
CA LEU A 40 12.37 -2.35 2.06
C LEU A 40 12.10 -3.86 2.19
N ASP A 41 12.99 -4.60 2.82
CA ASP A 41 12.86 -6.05 3.01
C ASP A 41 11.61 -6.46 3.79
N ARG A 42 11.21 -5.66 4.79
CA ARG A 42 9.99 -5.90 5.60
C ARG A 42 8.72 -5.61 4.81
N LEU A 43 8.78 -4.74 3.80
CA LEU A 43 7.64 -4.38 2.96
C LEU A 43 7.34 -5.43 1.88
N VAL A 44 8.22 -6.44 1.73
CA VAL A 44 8.05 -7.53 0.76
C VAL A 44 7.71 -8.81 1.50
N VAL A 45 6.44 -9.14 1.55
CA VAL A 45 5.88 -10.25 2.34
C VAL A 45 5.58 -11.44 1.43
N PRO A 46 6.11 -12.65 1.73
CA PRO A 46 5.75 -13.84 0.96
C PRO A 46 4.30 -14.25 1.25
N LEU A 47 3.55 -14.55 0.20
CA LEU A 47 2.22 -15.15 0.27
C LEU A 47 2.33 -16.63 -0.05
N ARG A 48 1.97 -17.47 0.92
CA ARG A 48 2.09 -18.93 0.79
C ARG A 48 0.76 -19.55 0.36
N ASN A 49 0.87 -20.62 -0.41
CA ASN A 49 -0.24 -21.50 -0.73
C ASN A 49 -0.52 -22.48 0.45
N ARG A 50 -1.49 -23.37 0.27
CA ARG A 50 -1.86 -24.36 1.30
C ARG A 50 -0.76 -25.37 1.60
N ASP A 51 0.17 -25.58 0.68
CA ASP A 51 1.30 -26.51 0.80
C ASP A 51 2.53 -25.83 1.46
N GLY A 52 2.40 -24.53 1.83
CA GLY A 52 3.46 -23.74 2.45
C GLY A 52 4.45 -23.13 1.46
N GLU A 53 4.27 -23.33 0.15
CA GLU A 53 5.13 -22.77 -0.89
C GLU A 53 4.78 -21.31 -1.18
N ILE A 54 5.78 -20.49 -1.52
CA ILE A 54 5.55 -19.08 -1.90
C ILE A 54 4.89 -19.03 -3.27
N ALA A 55 3.62 -18.64 -3.32
CA ALA A 55 2.85 -18.48 -4.55
C ALA A 55 2.93 -17.06 -5.11
N ALA A 56 3.12 -16.06 -4.26
CA ALA A 56 3.23 -14.66 -4.65
C ALA A 56 4.04 -13.85 -3.65
N TRP A 57 4.48 -12.67 -4.07
CA TRP A 57 5.09 -11.66 -3.23
C TRP A 57 4.16 -10.45 -3.09
N CYS A 58 3.99 -9.96 -1.87
CA CYS A 58 3.14 -8.82 -1.56
C CYS A 58 3.99 -7.60 -1.21
N LEU A 59 3.85 -6.52 -1.96
CA LEU A 59 4.37 -5.21 -1.60
C LEU A 59 3.39 -4.58 -0.60
N ALA A 60 3.69 -4.65 0.68
CA ALA A 60 2.81 -4.21 1.76
C ALA A 60 3.12 -2.76 2.16
N ILE A 61 2.59 -1.79 1.42
CA ILE A 61 2.85 -0.37 1.62
C ILE A 61 1.72 0.26 2.45
N PRO A 62 1.98 0.68 3.71
CA PRO A 62 0.98 1.32 4.55
C PRO A 62 0.68 2.75 4.08
N PHE A 63 -0.24 3.44 4.77
CA PHE A 63 -0.45 4.86 4.57
C PHE A 63 0.85 5.63 4.78
N LEU A 64 1.18 6.50 3.83
CA LEU A 64 2.44 7.24 3.78
C LEU A 64 2.23 8.71 4.13
N ARG A 65 3.09 9.25 4.98
CA ARG A 65 3.26 10.68 5.19
C ARG A 65 4.51 11.16 4.46
N PRO A 66 4.71 12.46 4.25
CA PRO A 66 5.92 12.98 3.57
C PRO A 66 7.24 12.49 4.17
N GLY A 67 7.24 12.20 5.48
CA GLY A 67 8.41 11.64 6.16
C GLY A 67 8.63 10.14 5.97
N ASP A 68 7.67 9.42 5.39
CA ASP A 68 7.70 7.95 5.27
C ASP A 68 8.20 7.48 3.90
N VAL A 69 8.46 8.41 2.99
CA VAL A 69 8.91 8.15 1.62
C VAL A 69 10.38 8.53 1.41
N PRO A 70 11.07 7.94 0.41
CA PRO A 70 12.40 8.38 0.02
C PRO A 70 12.41 9.86 -0.38
N ARG A 71 13.48 10.57 -0.04
CA ARG A 71 13.70 11.93 -0.52
C ARG A 71 14.03 11.90 -2.01
N VAL A 72 13.36 12.72 -2.77
CA VAL A 72 13.57 12.89 -4.22
C VAL A 72 13.76 14.36 -4.51
N GLU A 73 14.81 14.69 -5.21
CA GLU A 73 15.02 16.04 -5.77
C GLU A 73 14.21 16.17 -7.06
N THR A 74 13.29 17.11 -7.11
CA THR A 74 12.40 17.37 -8.24
C THR A 74 11.95 18.82 -8.22
N ASP A 75 11.67 19.39 -9.39
CA ASP A 75 11.08 20.73 -9.52
C ASP A 75 9.58 20.77 -9.15
N GLY A 76 8.93 19.60 -9.02
CA GLY A 76 7.53 19.43 -8.66
C GLY A 76 7.31 19.09 -7.19
N ASP A 77 6.17 18.47 -6.90
CA ASP A 77 5.88 17.96 -5.56
C ASP A 77 6.72 16.67 -5.29
N PRO A 78 7.62 16.70 -4.30
CA PRO A 78 8.48 15.55 -4.02
C PRO A 78 7.72 14.35 -3.41
N TYR A 79 6.50 14.55 -2.90
CA TYR A 79 5.78 13.46 -2.25
C TYR A 79 5.30 12.38 -3.24
N PRO A 80 4.59 12.68 -4.35
CA PRO A 80 4.22 11.67 -5.34
C PRO A 80 5.43 10.93 -5.91
N GLU A 81 6.53 11.63 -6.19
CA GLU A 81 7.76 11.02 -6.69
C GLU A 81 8.41 10.12 -5.63
N GLY A 82 8.37 10.51 -4.35
CA GLY A 82 8.82 9.68 -3.24
C GLY A 82 8.00 8.41 -3.08
N VAL A 83 6.66 8.50 -3.22
CA VAL A 83 5.77 7.33 -3.20
C VAL A 83 6.09 6.39 -4.35
N LYS A 84 6.17 6.90 -5.57
CA LYS A 84 6.56 6.14 -6.76
C LYS A 84 7.90 5.43 -6.57
N ARG A 85 8.89 6.16 -6.06
CA ARG A 85 10.24 5.62 -5.78
C ARG A 85 10.18 4.48 -4.76
N LEU A 86 9.38 4.62 -3.71
CA LEU A 86 9.21 3.57 -2.71
C LEU A 86 8.63 2.29 -3.32
N TYR A 87 7.57 2.39 -4.14
CA TYR A 87 7.01 1.23 -4.83
C TYR A 87 8.02 0.59 -5.78
N GLN A 88 8.80 1.38 -6.53
CA GLN A 88 9.86 0.87 -7.41
C GLN A 88 10.93 0.10 -6.64
N GLN A 89 11.48 0.69 -5.58
CA GLN A 89 12.50 0.04 -4.75
C GLN A 89 11.99 -1.25 -4.09
N THR A 90 10.75 -1.24 -3.59
CA THR A 90 10.13 -2.41 -3.00
C THR A 90 9.87 -3.49 -4.06
N LEU A 91 9.48 -3.10 -5.27
CA LEU A 91 9.33 -4.02 -6.41
C LEU A 91 10.67 -4.66 -6.80
N GLU A 92 11.76 -3.90 -6.84
CA GLU A 92 13.11 -4.43 -7.12
C GLU A 92 13.49 -5.53 -6.14
N VAL A 93 13.21 -5.34 -4.84
CA VAL A 93 13.41 -6.38 -3.83
C VAL A 93 12.54 -7.61 -4.11
N ALA A 94 11.26 -7.43 -4.44
CA ALA A 94 10.37 -8.55 -4.76
C ALA A 94 10.83 -9.31 -6.01
N LEU A 95 11.26 -8.60 -7.06
CA LEU A 95 11.77 -9.18 -8.30
C LEU A 95 13.05 -9.98 -8.07
N SER A 96 13.93 -9.53 -7.18
CA SER A 96 15.17 -10.27 -6.85
C SER A 96 14.91 -11.58 -6.09
N ARG A 97 13.76 -11.72 -5.45
CA ARG A 97 13.34 -12.92 -4.70
C ARG A 97 12.42 -13.83 -5.48
N ARG A 98 11.80 -13.27 -6.53
CA ARG A 98 10.77 -13.94 -7.32
C ARG A 98 11.33 -15.10 -8.13
N GLU A 99 10.66 -16.24 -8.04
CA GLU A 99 10.88 -17.39 -8.91
C GLU A 99 9.81 -17.47 -10.02
N ASN A 100 10.05 -18.35 -11.01
CA ASN A 100 9.11 -18.55 -12.11
C ASN A 100 7.73 -19.00 -11.61
N GLY A 101 6.68 -18.38 -12.16
CA GLY A 101 5.29 -18.69 -11.79
C GLY A 101 4.75 -17.91 -10.61
N GLN A 102 5.59 -17.23 -9.82
CA GLN A 102 5.14 -16.42 -8.71
C GLN A 102 4.63 -15.04 -9.18
N ALA A 103 3.49 -14.61 -8.67
CA ALA A 103 2.94 -13.29 -8.93
C ALA A 103 3.53 -12.23 -7.97
N ILE A 104 3.46 -10.95 -8.37
CA ILE A 104 3.67 -9.84 -7.46
C ILE A 104 2.35 -9.08 -7.34
N VAL A 105 1.91 -8.86 -6.12
CA VAL A 105 0.73 -8.04 -5.80
C VAL A 105 1.15 -6.88 -4.90
N ALA A 106 0.38 -5.80 -4.88
CA ALA A 106 0.65 -4.68 -3.99
C ALA A 106 -0.57 -4.33 -3.15
N LEU A 107 -0.34 -3.93 -1.92
CA LEU A 107 -1.29 -3.24 -1.07
C LEU A 107 -0.90 -1.77 -0.98
N GLY A 108 -1.89 -0.89 -0.87
CA GLY A 108 -1.68 0.53 -0.65
C GLY A 108 -2.86 1.17 0.07
N HIS A 109 -2.60 2.29 0.75
CA HIS A 109 -3.63 3.11 1.38
C HIS A 109 -3.38 4.56 1.02
N CYS A 110 -3.93 5.00 -0.10
CA CYS A 110 -3.64 6.31 -0.71
C CYS A 110 -4.79 6.80 -1.59
N HIS A 111 -4.74 8.09 -1.96
CA HIS A 111 -5.69 8.70 -2.89
C HIS A 111 -5.11 8.70 -4.30
N MET A 112 -5.83 8.07 -5.23
CA MET A 112 -5.43 8.00 -6.63
C MET A 112 -6.19 9.02 -7.46
N THR A 113 -5.53 9.61 -8.46
CA THR A 113 -6.15 10.53 -9.42
C THR A 113 -7.36 9.88 -10.09
N GLY A 114 -8.48 10.61 -10.12
CA GLY A 114 -9.74 10.13 -10.69
C GLY A 114 -10.49 9.12 -9.82
N GLY A 115 -10.03 8.87 -8.60
CA GLY A 115 -10.81 8.11 -7.61
C GLY A 115 -12.07 8.88 -7.20
N GLN A 116 -13.22 8.19 -7.18
CA GLN A 116 -14.50 8.77 -6.76
C GLN A 116 -14.66 8.65 -5.25
N THR A 117 -14.85 9.76 -4.59
CA THR A 117 -15.17 9.83 -3.16
C THR A 117 -16.67 9.63 -2.93
N SER A 118 -17.07 9.09 -1.79
CA SER A 118 -18.46 9.12 -1.34
C SER A 118 -18.68 10.40 -0.52
N GLU A 119 -19.65 11.21 -0.93
CA GLU A 119 -19.83 12.59 -0.42
C GLU A 119 -20.00 12.69 1.11
N ASP A 120 -20.54 11.66 1.75
CA ASP A 120 -20.90 11.70 3.18
C ASP A 120 -19.91 10.97 4.10
N SER A 121 -18.98 10.15 3.58
CA SER A 121 -18.17 9.27 4.40
C SER A 121 -16.66 9.57 4.39
N GLU A 122 -16.21 10.40 3.47
CA GLU A 122 -14.79 10.74 3.34
C GLU A 122 -14.59 12.22 3.63
N ARG A 123 -13.87 12.51 4.70
CA ARG A 123 -13.35 13.86 4.89
C ARG A 123 -12.32 14.11 3.79
N ARG A 124 -12.48 15.20 3.04
CA ARG A 124 -11.39 15.68 2.18
C ARG A 124 -10.18 15.91 3.06
N ILE A 125 -9.28 14.95 3.06
CA ILE A 125 -8.01 15.09 3.78
C ILE A 125 -7.10 15.97 2.92
N VAL A 126 -7.33 17.27 2.95
CA VAL A 126 -6.34 18.27 2.58
C VAL A 126 -5.41 18.43 3.81
N ILE A 127 -4.78 17.34 4.23
CA ILE A 127 -3.72 17.41 5.22
C ILE A 127 -2.42 17.52 4.45
N GLY A 128 -1.90 18.75 4.37
CA GLY A 128 -0.52 18.99 4.00
C GLY A 128 -0.14 18.69 2.55
N GLY A 129 -1.06 18.86 1.57
CA GLY A 129 -0.67 18.73 0.17
C GLY A 129 -0.32 17.30 -0.26
N LEU A 130 -0.87 16.27 0.38
CA LEU A 130 -0.76 14.89 -0.11
C LEU A 130 -1.53 14.80 -1.43
N GLY A 131 -0.80 15.00 -2.53
CA GLY A 131 -1.35 15.01 -3.88
C GLY A 131 -1.97 13.67 -4.27
N GLU A 132 -2.89 13.73 -5.21
CA GLU A 132 -3.41 12.54 -5.87
C GLU A 132 -2.27 11.83 -6.61
N LEU A 133 -2.25 10.50 -6.51
CA LEU A 133 -1.22 9.67 -7.13
C LEU A 133 -1.69 9.16 -8.48
N PRO A 134 -0.88 9.24 -9.54
CA PRO A 134 -1.25 8.69 -10.83
C PRO A 134 -1.19 7.17 -10.85
N VAL A 135 -2.15 6.52 -11.51
CA VAL A 135 -2.21 5.05 -11.60
C VAL A 135 -1.02 4.45 -12.34
N GLU A 136 -0.39 5.23 -13.20
CA GLU A 136 0.81 4.88 -13.99
C GLU A 136 2.05 4.64 -13.11
N MET A 137 2.01 5.05 -11.84
CA MET A 137 3.09 4.76 -10.88
C MET A 137 3.28 3.26 -10.61
N PHE A 138 2.22 2.46 -10.83
CA PHE A 138 2.29 1.02 -10.61
C PHE A 138 2.85 0.29 -11.84
N ASP A 139 4.05 -0.26 -11.68
CA ASP A 139 4.73 -1.03 -12.72
C ASP A 139 3.86 -2.19 -13.23
N PRO A 140 3.86 -2.50 -14.55
CA PRO A 140 3.14 -3.64 -15.12
C PRO A 140 3.52 -5.02 -14.54
N ALA A 141 4.70 -5.17 -13.95
CA ALA A 141 5.11 -6.40 -13.26
C ALA A 141 4.26 -6.71 -12.01
N ILE A 142 3.55 -5.70 -11.47
CA ILE A 142 2.60 -5.88 -10.38
C ILE A 142 1.27 -6.36 -10.98
N ALA A 143 0.93 -7.62 -10.74
CA ALA A 143 -0.25 -8.27 -11.32
C ALA A 143 -1.58 -7.71 -10.77
N TYR A 144 -1.58 -7.29 -9.50
CA TYR A 144 -2.77 -6.72 -8.86
C TYR A 144 -2.39 -5.71 -7.76
N VAL A 145 -3.15 -4.62 -7.67
CA VAL A 145 -3.01 -3.59 -6.65
C VAL A 145 -4.32 -3.45 -5.89
N ALA A 146 -4.31 -3.82 -4.61
CA ALA A 146 -5.44 -3.65 -3.70
C ALA A 146 -5.27 -2.37 -2.88
N LEU A 147 -6.17 -1.42 -3.06
CA LEU A 147 -6.14 -0.12 -2.41
C LEU A 147 -7.21 -0.01 -1.33
N GLY A 148 -6.83 0.56 -0.19
CA GLY A 148 -7.71 1.14 0.80
C GLY A 148 -7.74 2.66 0.71
N HIS A 149 -8.49 3.31 1.57
CA HIS A 149 -8.72 4.75 1.72
C HIS A 149 -10.07 5.21 1.20
N LEU A 150 -10.38 5.02 -0.09
CA LEU A 150 -11.70 5.37 -0.63
C LEU A 150 -12.73 4.29 -0.27
N HIS A 151 -13.88 4.72 0.26
CA HIS A 151 -14.92 3.82 0.77
C HIS A 151 -15.78 3.22 -0.34
N ARG A 152 -15.73 3.78 -1.55
CA ARG A 152 -16.44 3.24 -2.72
C ARG A 152 -15.58 2.21 -3.44
N ALA A 153 -16.07 0.98 -3.57
CA ALA A 153 -15.43 -0.06 -4.37
C ALA A 153 -15.38 0.36 -5.85
N GLN A 154 -14.19 0.43 -6.43
CA GLN A 154 -13.99 0.93 -7.78
C GLN A 154 -12.65 0.52 -8.37
N LYS A 155 -12.54 0.50 -9.69
CA LYS A 155 -11.27 0.45 -10.41
C LYS A 155 -10.72 1.85 -10.64
N VAL A 156 -9.40 1.97 -10.75
CA VAL A 156 -8.71 3.24 -10.93
C VAL A 156 -8.14 3.35 -12.35
N GLY A 157 -8.30 4.50 -12.97
CA GLY A 157 -7.75 4.78 -14.31
C GLY A 157 -8.19 3.78 -15.39
N GLY A 158 -9.34 3.15 -15.23
CA GLY A 158 -9.83 2.12 -16.14
C GLY A 158 -9.11 0.77 -16.05
N GLN A 159 -8.12 0.63 -15.16
CA GLN A 159 -7.32 -0.59 -15.03
C GLN A 159 -7.98 -1.61 -14.08
N GLU A 160 -8.30 -2.80 -14.61
CA GLU A 160 -8.91 -3.87 -13.82
C GLU A 160 -8.02 -4.38 -12.68
N ARG A 161 -6.71 -4.27 -12.84
CA ARG A 161 -5.73 -4.71 -11.86
C ARG A 161 -5.52 -3.75 -10.68
N VAL A 162 -6.01 -2.49 -10.74
CA VAL A 162 -5.86 -1.47 -9.69
C VAL A 162 -7.22 -1.12 -9.13
N ARG A 163 -7.50 -1.51 -7.89
CA ARG A 163 -8.85 -1.40 -7.34
C ARG A 163 -8.85 -0.98 -5.87
N TYR A 164 -9.82 -0.13 -5.54
CA TYR A 164 -10.26 0.05 -4.16
C TYR A 164 -11.26 -1.04 -3.80
N CYS A 165 -11.06 -1.68 -2.64
CA CYS A 165 -12.01 -2.66 -2.11
C CYS A 165 -13.30 -2.02 -1.61
N GLY A 166 -13.27 -0.74 -1.26
CA GLY A 166 -14.35 -0.06 -0.59
C GLY A 166 -14.45 -0.39 0.90
N SER A 167 -15.43 0.18 1.56
CA SER A 167 -15.72 -0.14 2.96
C SER A 167 -16.44 -1.49 3.08
N PRO A 168 -16.04 -2.37 4.02
CA PRO A 168 -16.73 -3.63 4.27
C PRO A 168 -18.11 -3.44 4.90
N LEU A 169 -18.38 -2.26 5.47
CA LEU A 169 -19.67 -1.89 6.04
C LEU A 169 -20.24 -0.68 5.30
N PRO A 170 -21.57 -0.56 5.18
CA PRO A 170 -22.19 0.64 4.64
C PRO A 170 -21.81 1.86 5.49
N MET A 171 -21.25 2.88 4.86
CA MET A 171 -20.85 4.13 5.52
C MET A 171 -21.91 5.24 5.31
N SER A 172 -22.90 5.00 4.46
CA SER A 172 -24.04 5.87 4.16
C SER A 172 -25.28 5.04 3.94
N PHE A 173 -26.46 5.60 4.24
CA PHE A 173 -27.76 5.00 3.99
C PHE A 173 -28.44 5.55 2.72
N THR A 174 -27.71 6.33 1.93
CA THR A 174 -28.18 6.90 0.65
C THR A 174 -27.62 6.15 -0.53
#